data_24b19a19c777b36bd306f9d3f63b4538
#
_entry.id   24b19a19c777b36bd306f9d3f63b4538
#
_cell.length_a   1.000
_cell.length_b   1.000
_cell.length_c   1.000
_cell.angle_alpha   90.00
_cell.angle_beta   90.00
_cell.angle_gamma   90.00
#
_symmetry.space_group_name_H-M   'P 1'
#
loop_
_entity.id
_entity.type
_entity.pdbx_description
1 polymer ?
#
loop_
_entity_poly.entity_id
_entity_poly.type
_entity_poly.pdbx_seq_one_letter_code
_entity_poly.pdbx_strand_id
1 'polypeptide(L)'
;MTVVRISDDALALACGADAVAEAFAAAGCTVERGSSWGMHWLEPLAEIEGQGFGPLEPGDVASVMDGSSGKAIGPIEEHPFIARQQRLTFARAGKTRALSLEDYVATGGWEGLKKARANSPAAIIAQ
;
A
#
# COMPACT_ATOMS: atom_id res chain seq x y z
N MET A 1 -16.92 -8.16 3.63
CA MET A 1 -15.72 -9.02 3.73
C MET A 1 -14.54 -8.09 3.86
N THR A 2 -13.74 -8.26 4.90
CA THR A 2 -12.61 -7.36 5.20
C THR A 2 -11.52 -7.52 4.15
N VAL A 3 -11.07 -6.40 3.57
CA VAL A 3 -9.93 -6.35 2.65
C VAL A 3 -8.68 -5.98 3.44
N VAL A 4 -7.63 -6.77 3.29
CA VAL A 4 -6.33 -6.57 3.93
C VAL A 4 -5.29 -6.37 2.83
N ARG A 5 -4.57 -5.27 2.88
CA ARG A 5 -3.45 -5.00 1.96
C ARG A 5 -2.13 -5.31 2.64
N ILE A 6 -1.30 -6.10 1.97
CA ILE A 6 0.02 -6.50 2.45
C ILE A 6 1.01 -6.43 1.28
N SER A 7 2.18 -5.84 1.51
CA SER A 7 3.22 -5.73 0.48
C SER A 7 3.73 -7.11 0.04
N ASP A 8 4.02 -7.22 -1.26
CA ASP A 8 4.70 -8.36 -1.88
C ASP A 8 6.09 -7.98 -2.44
N ASP A 9 6.65 -6.85 -2.00
CA ASP A 9 8.02 -6.53 -2.37
C ASP A 9 9.05 -7.44 -1.70
N ALA A 10 10.28 -7.43 -2.21
CA ALA A 10 11.32 -8.35 -1.78
C ALA A 10 11.63 -8.28 -0.27
N LEU A 11 11.53 -7.10 0.33
CA LEU A 11 11.77 -6.94 1.77
C LEU A 11 10.62 -7.51 2.60
N ALA A 12 9.38 -7.18 2.25
CA ALA A 12 8.20 -7.68 2.95
C ALA A 12 8.16 -9.22 2.89
N LEU A 13 8.46 -9.79 1.72
CA LEU A 13 8.57 -11.25 1.55
C LEU A 13 9.67 -11.85 2.44
N ALA A 14 10.83 -11.22 2.49
CA ALA A 14 11.94 -11.67 3.35
C ALA A 14 11.59 -11.58 4.85
N CYS A 15 10.70 -10.67 5.23
CA CYS A 15 10.18 -10.53 6.60
C CYS A 15 8.99 -11.47 6.91
N GLY A 16 8.53 -12.27 5.95
CA GLY A 16 7.47 -13.25 6.16
C GLY A 16 6.06 -12.78 5.78
N ALA A 17 5.93 -11.80 4.89
CA ALA A 17 4.64 -11.25 4.47
C ALA A 17 3.70 -12.30 3.85
N ASP A 18 4.24 -13.35 3.20
CA ASP A 18 3.40 -14.42 2.64
C ASP A 18 2.69 -15.22 3.74
N ALA A 19 3.39 -15.59 4.80
CA ALA A 19 2.80 -16.32 5.91
C ALA A 19 1.71 -15.50 6.63
N VAL A 20 1.90 -14.19 6.76
CA VAL A 20 0.89 -13.28 7.32
C VAL A 20 -0.32 -13.16 6.38
N ALA A 21 -0.08 -13.04 5.08
CA ALA A 21 -1.14 -12.99 4.06
C ALA A 21 -1.99 -14.26 4.05
N GLU A 22 -1.35 -15.44 4.12
CA GLU A 22 -2.03 -16.73 4.23
C GLU A 22 -2.88 -16.82 5.50
N ALA A 23 -2.36 -16.34 6.63
CA ALA A 23 -3.11 -16.32 7.89
C ALA A 23 -4.36 -15.42 7.82
N PHE A 24 -4.30 -14.25 7.20
CA PHE A 24 -5.47 -13.42 6.95
C PHE A 24 -6.46 -14.08 5.99
N ALA A 25 -5.99 -14.70 4.93
CA ALA A 25 -6.84 -15.45 4.01
C ALA A 25 -7.56 -16.60 4.72
N ALA A 26 -6.87 -17.35 5.58
CA ALA A 26 -7.45 -18.41 6.40
C ALA A 26 -8.48 -17.89 7.42
N ALA A 27 -8.32 -16.64 7.88
CA ALA A 27 -9.30 -15.94 8.73
C ALA A 27 -10.52 -15.39 7.94
N GLY A 28 -10.61 -15.65 6.64
CA GLY A 28 -11.74 -15.23 5.78
C GLY A 28 -11.63 -13.82 5.22
N CYS A 29 -10.45 -13.20 5.25
CA CYS A 29 -10.22 -11.90 4.64
C CYS A 29 -9.91 -12.01 3.14
N THR A 30 -10.22 -10.95 2.39
CA THR A 30 -9.68 -10.77 1.04
C THR A 30 -8.31 -10.12 1.15
N VAL A 31 -7.27 -10.81 0.70
CA VAL A 31 -5.91 -10.27 0.72
C VAL A 31 -5.57 -9.65 -0.64
N GLU A 32 -5.21 -8.36 -0.62
CA GLU A 32 -4.66 -7.65 -1.77
C GLU A 32 -3.15 -7.48 -1.59
N ARG A 33 -2.39 -7.84 -2.61
CA ARG A 33 -0.93 -7.65 -2.61
C ARG A 33 -0.59 -6.35 -3.33
N GLY A 34 0.33 -5.59 -2.78
CA GLY A 34 0.69 -4.30 -3.34
C GLY A 34 2.11 -3.85 -3.00
N SER A 35 2.45 -2.63 -3.36
CA SER A 35 3.73 -2.05 -3.01
C SER A 35 3.81 -1.67 -1.53
N SER A 36 5.02 -1.67 -0.97
CA SER A 36 5.28 -1.20 0.39
C SER A 36 5.05 0.31 0.55
N TRP A 37 4.62 0.71 1.73
CA TRP A 37 4.61 2.10 2.16
C TRP A 37 6.02 2.69 2.40
N GLY A 38 7.05 1.84 2.43
CA GLY A 38 8.45 2.22 2.71
C GLY A 38 8.79 2.31 4.19
N MET A 39 7.91 1.88 5.06
CA MET A 39 8.15 1.76 6.52
C MET A 39 8.73 0.37 6.83
N HIS A 40 9.95 0.12 6.38
CA HIS A 40 10.57 -1.20 6.35
C HIS A 40 10.73 -1.86 7.73
N TRP A 41 10.82 -1.06 8.79
CA TRP A 41 10.90 -1.55 10.19
C TRP A 41 9.58 -2.07 10.73
N LEU A 42 8.48 -1.88 9.98
CA LEU A 42 7.13 -2.35 10.32
C LEU A 42 6.69 -3.52 9.44
N GLU A 43 7.57 -4.01 8.55
CA GLU A 43 7.23 -5.17 7.71
C GLU A 43 7.32 -6.50 8.50
N PRO A 44 6.39 -7.42 8.30
CA PRO A 44 5.20 -7.33 7.45
C PRO A 44 4.17 -6.32 8.00
N LEU A 45 3.80 -5.36 7.14
CA LEU A 45 2.81 -4.34 7.45
C LEU A 45 1.49 -4.67 6.74
N ALA A 46 0.41 -4.80 7.51
CA ALA A 46 -0.93 -4.92 6.96
C ALA A 46 -1.68 -3.58 7.06
N GLU A 47 -2.47 -3.29 6.03
CA GLU A 47 -3.42 -2.18 6.02
C GLU A 47 -4.85 -2.73 5.96
N ILE A 48 -5.70 -2.24 6.85
CA ILE A 48 -7.14 -2.53 6.90
C ILE A 48 -7.87 -1.19 7.05
N GLU A 49 -8.67 -0.81 6.04
CA GLU A 49 -9.45 0.44 6.04
C GLU A 49 -8.60 1.68 6.38
N GLY A 50 -7.38 1.74 5.84
CA GLY A 50 -6.43 2.84 6.09
C GLY A 50 -5.66 2.76 7.40
N GLN A 51 -6.00 1.81 8.28
CA GLN A 51 -5.27 1.57 9.53
C GLN A 51 -4.12 0.61 9.30
N GLY A 52 -2.95 0.93 9.82
CA GLY A 52 -1.77 0.10 9.73
C GLY A 52 -1.56 -0.78 10.95
N PHE A 53 -1.04 -1.98 10.72
CA PHE A 53 -0.69 -2.96 11.76
C PHE A 53 0.66 -3.58 11.43
N GLY A 54 1.64 -3.44 12.32
CA GLY A 54 2.98 -3.99 12.06
C GLY A 54 4.00 -3.75 13.18
N PRO A 55 5.12 -4.51 13.19
CA PRO A 55 5.37 -5.68 12.34
C PRO A 55 4.54 -6.89 12.79
N LEU A 56 3.96 -7.62 11.83
CA LEU A 56 3.08 -8.74 12.11
C LEU A 56 3.78 -10.10 11.97
N GLU A 57 3.29 -11.04 12.77
CA GLU A 57 3.50 -12.48 12.60
C GLU A 57 2.13 -13.15 12.34
N PRO A 58 2.09 -14.38 11.77
CA PRO A 58 0.81 -15.07 11.53
C PRO A 58 -0.08 -15.20 12.79
N GLY A 59 0.54 -15.35 13.96
CA GLY A 59 -0.17 -15.44 15.25
C GLY A 59 -0.89 -14.17 15.69
N ASP A 60 -0.55 -13.01 15.11
CA ASP A 60 -1.17 -11.72 15.46
C ASP A 60 -2.54 -11.51 14.79
N VAL A 61 -2.83 -12.27 13.73
CA VAL A 61 -4.02 -12.06 12.89
C VAL A 61 -5.30 -12.08 13.71
N ALA A 62 -5.44 -12.98 14.67
CA ALA A 62 -6.63 -13.05 15.50
C ALA A 62 -6.84 -11.75 16.29
N SER A 63 -5.79 -11.21 16.91
CA SER A 63 -5.86 -9.97 17.69
C SER A 63 -6.08 -8.73 16.83
N VAL A 64 -5.58 -8.74 15.58
CA VAL A 64 -5.86 -7.67 14.61
C VAL A 64 -7.34 -7.69 14.24
N MET A 65 -7.91 -8.87 13.98
CA MET A 65 -9.29 -9.01 13.55
C MET A 65 -10.31 -8.71 14.64
N ASP A 66 -9.99 -8.97 15.89
CA ASP A 66 -10.87 -8.65 17.05
C ASP A 66 -10.63 -7.26 17.63
N GLY A 67 -9.66 -6.50 17.09
CA GLY A 67 -9.34 -5.14 17.54
C GLY A 67 -8.51 -5.04 18.82
N SER A 68 -7.98 -6.16 19.34
CA SER A 68 -7.16 -6.18 20.57
C SER A 68 -5.66 -6.04 20.33
N SER A 69 -5.24 -5.91 19.05
CA SER A 69 -3.82 -5.89 18.69
C SER A 69 -3.08 -4.67 19.25
N GLY A 70 -1.99 -4.92 19.98
CA GLY A 70 -1.03 -3.90 20.39
C GLY A 70 -0.10 -3.42 19.26
N LYS A 71 -0.23 -3.95 18.03
CA LYS A 71 0.60 -3.61 16.87
C LYS A 71 -0.06 -2.59 15.93
N ALA A 72 -1.19 -1.99 16.34
CA ALA A 72 -1.83 -0.91 15.59
C ALA A 72 -0.96 0.35 15.60
N ILE A 73 -0.71 0.93 14.43
CA ILE A 73 0.07 2.17 14.26
C ILE A 73 -0.82 3.37 13.91
N GLY A 74 -2.14 3.18 13.84
CA GLY A 74 -3.10 4.19 13.42
C GLY A 74 -3.18 4.38 11.91
N PRO A 75 -3.78 5.50 11.44
CA PRO A 75 -3.89 5.78 10.02
C PRO A 75 -2.51 5.90 9.38
N ILE A 76 -2.25 5.08 8.35
CA ILE A 76 -0.92 5.01 7.72
C ILE A 76 -0.49 6.37 7.14
N GLU A 77 -1.41 7.08 6.49
CA GLU A 77 -1.08 8.36 5.86
C GLU A 77 -0.76 9.47 6.88
N GLU A 78 -1.27 9.34 8.11
CA GLU A 78 -1.01 10.27 9.20
C GLU A 78 0.25 9.90 10.01
N HIS A 79 0.80 8.70 9.77
CA HIS A 79 2.04 8.30 10.45
C HIS A 79 3.14 9.33 10.19
N PRO A 80 3.88 9.81 11.21
CA PRO A 80 4.83 10.93 11.08
C PRO A 80 5.89 10.74 10.01
N PHE A 81 6.29 9.51 9.73
CA PHE A 81 7.22 9.19 8.64
C PHE A 81 6.61 9.45 7.26
N ILE A 82 5.33 9.14 7.06
CA ILE A 82 4.61 9.33 5.80
C ILE A 82 4.18 10.78 5.63
N ALA A 83 3.54 11.35 6.66
CA ALA A 83 2.95 12.69 6.61
C ALA A 83 3.98 13.81 6.36
N ARG A 84 5.25 13.60 6.70
CA ARG A 84 6.34 14.57 6.45
C ARG A 84 6.92 14.50 5.06
N GLN A 85 6.55 13.52 4.24
CA GLN A 85 7.13 13.31 2.91
C GLN A 85 6.33 14.05 1.83
N GLN A 86 7.04 14.68 0.91
CA GLN A 86 6.49 15.11 -0.38
C GLN A 86 6.85 14.05 -1.42
N ARG A 87 5.91 13.17 -1.74
CA ARG A 87 6.12 12.05 -2.65
C ARG A 87 5.73 12.45 -4.07
N LEU A 88 6.69 12.64 -4.95
CA LEU A 88 6.48 12.84 -6.39
C LEU A 88 6.57 11.50 -7.12
N THR A 89 7.76 10.93 -7.20
CA THR A 89 8.02 9.67 -7.90
C THR A 89 7.28 8.49 -7.24
N PHE A 90 7.24 8.47 -5.90
CA PHE A 90 6.59 7.42 -5.11
C PHE A 90 5.18 7.82 -4.62
N ALA A 91 4.48 8.72 -5.30
CA ALA A 91 3.16 9.17 -4.89
C ALA A 91 2.12 8.03 -4.76
N ARG A 92 2.33 6.94 -5.50
CA ARG A 92 1.46 5.76 -5.51
C ARG A 92 1.97 4.59 -4.65
N ALA A 93 3.17 4.71 -4.05
CA ALA A 93 3.72 3.66 -3.20
C ALA A 93 2.82 3.40 -1.99
N GLY A 94 2.52 2.15 -1.71
CA GLY A 94 1.56 1.70 -0.70
C GLY A 94 0.09 1.74 -1.14
N LYS A 95 -0.24 2.43 -2.23
CA LYS A 95 -1.62 2.69 -2.66
C LYS A 95 -2.09 1.83 -3.83
N THR A 96 -1.17 1.30 -4.61
CA THR A 96 -1.49 0.58 -5.84
C THR A 96 -0.87 -0.80 -5.86
N ARG A 97 -1.57 -1.73 -6.51
CA ARG A 97 -1.02 -3.04 -6.84
C ARG A 97 -0.02 -2.89 -7.98
N ALA A 98 1.10 -3.59 -7.89
CA ALA A 98 2.07 -3.65 -8.97
C ALA A 98 1.42 -4.18 -10.25
N LEU A 99 1.73 -3.57 -11.39
CA LEU A 99 1.21 -3.94 -12.72
C LEU A 99 -0.32 -3.82 -12.91
N SER A 100 -1.06 -3.24 -11.94
CA SER A 100 -2.49 -2.96 -12.10
C SER A 100 -2.71 -1.70 -12.94
N LEU A 101 -3.20 -1.88 -14.17
CA LEU A 101 -3.61 -0.77 -15.02
C LEU A 101 -4.80 -0.01 -14.43
N GLU A 102 -5.71 -0.72 -13.78
CA GLU A 102 -6.88 -0.15 -13.12
C GLU A 102 -6.46 0.84 -12.01
N ASP A 103 -5.58 0.40 -11.08
CA ASP A 103 -5.07 1.24 -10.00
C ASP A 103 -4.25 2.42 -10.55
N TYR A 104 -3.47 2.20 -11.61
CA TYR A 104 -2.73 3.25 -12.29
C TYR A 104 -3.67 4.35 -12.82
N VAL A 105 -4.75 3.96 -13.49
CA VAL A 105 -5.75 4.91 -14.02
C VAL A 105 -6.49 5.61 -12.89
N ALA A 106 -6.94 4.88 -11.86
CA ALA A 106 -7.66 5.43 -10.71
C ALA A 106 -6.84 6.48 -9.93
N THR A 107 -5.50 6.37 -9.97
CA THR A 107 -4.57 7.30 -9.29
C THR A 107 -4.00 8.37 -10.24
N GLY A 108 -4.70 8.74 -11.30
CA GLY A 108 -4.31 9.80 -12.24
C GLY A 108 -3.33 9.35 -13.34
N GLY A 109 -3.27 8.06 -13.60
CA GLY A 109 -2.51 7.53 -14.74
C GLY A 109 -3.03 8.06 -16.08
N TRP A 110 -2.13 8.23 -17.03
CA TRP A 110 -2.39 8.76 -18.37
C TRP A 110 -2.81 10.22 -18.45
N GLU A 111 -3.00 10.94 -17.34
CA GLU A 111 -3.40 12.35 -17.39
C GLU A 111 -2.38 13.24 -18.11
N GLY A 112 -1.08 13.00 -17.90
CA GLY A 112 -0.01 13.66 -18.64
C GLY A 112 -0.08 13.38 -20.14
N LEU A 113 -0.33 12.12 -20.52
CA LEU A 113 -0.49 11.75 -21.93
C LEU A 113 -1.73 12.40 -22.57
N LYS A 114 -2.86 12.43 -21.86
CA LYS A 114 -4.09 13.10 -22.32
C LYS A 114 -3.82 14.58 -22.56
N LYS A 115 -3.17 15.27 -21.62
CA LYS A 115 -2.77 16.67 -21.76
C LYS A 115 -1.83 16.89 -22.93
N ALA A 116 -0.80 16.05 -23.08
CA ALA A 116 0.15 16.15 -24.18
C ALA A 116 -0.52 15.99 -25.55
N ARG A 117 -1.45 15.05 -25.70
CA ARG A 117 -2.20 14.83 -26.94
C ARG A 117 -3.15 15.98 -27.29
N ALA A 118 -3.57 16.76 -26.32
CA ALA A 118 -4.44 17.94 -26.49
C ALA A 118 -3.67 19.22 -26.86
N ASN A 119 -2.34 19.20 -26.80
CA ASN A 119 -1.49 20.36 -27.04
C ASN A 119 -0.57 20.18 -28.24
N SER A 120 -0.12 21.30 -28.84
CA SER A 120 0.92 21.26 -29.86
C SER A 120 2.30 20.98 -29.24
N PRO A 121 3.26 20.41 -30.02
CA PRO A 121 4.62 20.20 -29.52
C PRO A 121 5.27 21.49 -28.97
N ALA A 122 5.05 22.62 -29.60
CA ALA A 122 5.57 23.91 -29.15
C ALA A 122 4.98 24.31 -27.77
N ALA A 123 3.69 24.08 -27.56
CA ALA A 123 3.04 24.37 -26.28
C ALA A 123 3.53 23.44 -25.15
N ILE A 124 3.88 22.20 -25.46
CA ILE A 124 4.44 21.25 -24.49
C ILE A 124 5.85 21.68 -24.07
N ILE A 125 6.67 22.14 -25.03
CA ILE A 125 8.05 22.58 -24.76
C ILE A 125 8.07 23.88 -23.91
N ALA A 126 7.04 24.72 -24.05
CA ALA A 126 6.94 26.01 -23.34
C ALA A 126 6.45 25.90 -21.89
N GLN A 127 6.02 24.73 -21.42
CA GLN A 127 5.60 24.45 -20.05
C GLN A 127 6.79 24.09 -19.15
#